data_1dc0f537b31d848016a4ab6ec66cac52
#
_entry.id   1dc0f537b31d848016a4ab6ec66cac52
#
_cell.length_a   1.000
_cell.length_b   1.000
_cell.length_c   1.000
_cell.angle_alpha   90.00
_cell.angle_beta   90.00
_cell.angle_gamma   90.00
#
_symmetry.space_group_name_H-M   'P 1'
#
loop_
_entity.id
_entity.type
_entity.pdbx_description
1 polymer ?
#
loop_
_entity_poly.entity_id
_entity_poly.type
_entity_poly.pdbx_seq_one_letter_code
_entity_poly.pdbx_strand_id
1 'polypeptide(L)'
;TPVIIKERPRQRPYRIDWPNEFDICCESGIYLETAYKSASIFDVEIGLIDVEETDNLKFYVGNDDFRSEYELIIDEKGWKISKTKGGEIDFCIKSKRIGLTEYFRENPPEIKFVDQSSLQGNIYVTLQNNNNFKFMDQQIIKWAWTGVDIHKESQGISKDTNSIQYFAIQQLLKKDYDVIFDDDASGEIADIVAIKEMENEVHFEFYHCKYAHGNNPGGRLSDL
;
A
#
# COMPACT_ATOMS: atom_id res chain seq x y z
N THR A 1 -8.25 5.33 -15.79
CA THR A 1 -9.14 4.57 -16.69
C THR A 1 -8.49 3.23 -17.00
N PRO A 2 -9.17 2.10 -16.87
CA PRO A 2 -8.63 0.79 -17.23
C PRO A 2 -8.49 0.67 -18.76
N VAL A 3 -7.36 0.08 -19.19
CA VAL A 3 -7.04 -0.17 -20.61
C VAL A 3 -6.51 -1.60 -20.74
N ILE A 4 -6.94 -2.31 -21.78
CA ILE A 4 -6.37 -3.62 -22.13
C ILE A 4 -5.08 -3.39 -22.89
N ILE A 5 -3.96 -3.91 -22.36
CA ILE A 5 -2.64 -3.81 -22.99
C ILE A 5 -2.23 -5.12 -23.64
N LYS A 6 -1.35 -5.03 -24.64
CA LYS A 6 -0.83 -6.18 -25.40
C LYS A 6 0.67 -6.42 -25.21
N GLU A 7 1.29 -5.55 -24.44
CA GLU A 7 2.70 -5.63 -24.08
C GLU A 7 2.90 -5.12 -22.65
N ARG A 8 4.00 -5.52 -22.03
CA ARG A 8 4.35 -5.10 -20.68
C ARG A 8 4.51 -3.57 -20.62
N PRO A 9 3.97 -2.91 -19.57
CA PRO A 9 4.27 -1.50 -19.30
C PRO A 9 5.77 -1.29 -19.06
N ARG A 10 6.31 -0.20 -19.57
CA ARG A 10 7.75 0.15 -19.39
C ARG A 10 8.08 0.67 -18.01
N GLN A 11 7.08 1.04 -17.23
CA GLN A 11 7.24 1.54 -15.87
C GLN A 11 7.86 0.48 -14.97
N ARG A 12 8.67 0.92 -14.01
CA ARG A 12 9.29 0.03 -13.05
C ARG A 12 8.24 -0.46 -12.04
N PRO A 13 8.02 -1.78 -11.91
CA PRO A 13 7.19 -2.31 -10.84
C PRO A 13 7.91 -2.16 -9.50
N TYR A 14 7.18 -1.88 -8.42
CA TYR A 14 7.75 -1.80 -7.08
C TYR A 14 7.07 -2.71 -6.07
N ARG A 15 5.84 -3.12 -6.36
CA ARG A 15 5.05 -3.97 -5.47
C ARG A 15 4.19 -4.95 -6.27
N ILE A 16 3.94 -6.11 -5.70
CA ILE A 16 2.96 -7.09 -6.17
C ILE A 16 2.11 -7.51 -4.97
N ASP A 17 0.82 -7.57 -5.16
CA ASP A 17 -0.15 -7.96 -4.15
C ASP A 17 -0.97 -9.15 -4.63
N TRP A 18 -1.55 -9.88 -3.69
CA TRP A 18 -2.57 -10.88 -3.99
C TRP A 18 -3.74 -10.25 -4.75
N PRO A 19 -4.51 -11.04 -5.54
CA PRO A 19 -5.68 -10.51 -6.23
C PRO A 19 -6.64 -9.80 -5.27
N ASN A 20 -7.23 -8.67 -5.71
CA ASN A 20 -8.12 -7.84 -4.89
C ASN A 20 -9.39 -8.53 -4.38
N GLU A 21 -9.71 -9.73 -4.88
CA GLU A 21 -10.86 -10.53 -4.42
C GLU A 21 -10.67 -11.14 -3.04
N PHE A 22 -9.45 -11.08 -2.49
CA PHE A 22 -9.23 -11.42 -1.09
C PHE A 22 -9.62 -10.26 -0.19
N ASP A 23 -10.85 -10.27 0.24
CA ASP A 23 -11.19 -9.58 1.49
C ASP A 23 -10.57 -10.38 2.65
N ILE A 24 -9.27 -10.16 2.83
CA ILE A 24 -8.40 -10.87 3.78
C ILE A 24 -8.93 -10.72 5.22
N CYS A 25 -9.72 -9.68 5.48
CA CYS A 25 -10.29 -9.43 6.81
C CYS A 25 -11.34 -10.45 7.24
N CYS A 26 -11.93 -11.20 6.30
CA CYS A 26 -13.09 -12.05 6.60
C CYS A 26 -12.87 -13.55 6.43
N GLU A 27 -11.75 -14.02 5.89
CA GLU A 27 -11.59 -15.44 5.58
C GLU A 27 -10.40 -16.11 6.30
N SER A 28 -10.58 -16.39 7.57
CA SER A 28 -9.74 -17.31 8.36
C SER A 28 -9.85 -18.75 7.81
N GLY A 29 -9.28 -19.06 6.65
CA GLY A 29 -9.42 -20.40 6.08
C GLY A 29 -8.78 -20.57 4.72
N ILE A 30 -7.90 -19.66 4.34
CA ILE A 30 -7.10 -19.75 3.11
C ILE A 30 -5.70 -20.25 3.47
N TYR A 31 -5.31 -21.35 2.85
CA TYR A 31 -4.01 -21.97 3.04
C TYR A 31 -3.34 -22.20 1.69
N LEU A 32 -2.01 -22.16 1.71
CA LEU A 32 -1.18 -22.63 0.62
C LEU A 32 -0.51 -23.94 1.04
N GLU A 33 -0.64 -24.96 0.22
CA GLU A 33 -0.13 -26.28 0.51
C GLU A 33 0.85 -26.76 -0.54
N THR A 34 1.92 -27.39 -0.10
CA THR A 34 2.83 -28.17 -0.92
C THR A 34 2.70 -29.65 -0.57
N ALA A 35 3.48 -30.53 -1.19
CA ALA A 35 3.50 -31.95 -0.84
C ALA A 35 3.86 -32.22 0.65
N TYR A 36 4.54 -31.27 1.31
CA TYR A 36 5.14 -31.48 2.64
C TYR A 36 4.80 -30.41 3.66
N LYS A 37 4.29 -29.27 3.26
CA LYS A 37 4.09 -28.09 4.10
C LYS A 37 2.74 -27.43 3.78
N SER A 38 2.14 -26.85 4.80
CA SER A 38 0.97 -26.00 4.69
C SER A 38 1.21 -24.72 5.48
N ALA A 39 0.81 -23.58 4.94
CA ALA A 39 0.91 -22.29 5.61
C ALA A 39 -0.35 -21.46 5.35
N SER A 40 -0.76 -20.66 6.34
CA SER A 40 -1.79 -19.66 6.14
C SER A 40 -1.35 -18.64 5.09
N ILE A 41 -2.27 -18.11 4.30
CA ILE A 41 -1.97 -17.06 3.33
C ILE A 41 -1.31 -15.84 3.98
N PHE A 42 -1.58 -15.57 5.26
CA PHE A 42 -0.97 -14.49 6.03
C PHE A 42 0.52 -14.74 6.35
N ASP A 43 0.96 -15.99 6.30
CA ASP A 43 2.34 -16.39 6.56
C ASP A 43 3.14 -16.62 5.28
N VAL A 44 2.57 -16.23 4.12
CA VAL A 44 3.17 -16.42 2.80
C VAL A 44 3.28 -15.09 2.08
N GLU A 45 4.49 -14.78 1.65
CA GLU A 45 4.77 -13.59 0.86
C GLU A 45 4.52 -13.84 -0.63
N ILE A 46 4.04 -12.81 -1.30
CA ILE A 46 4.14 -12.65 -2.75
C ILE A 46 5.08 -11.46 -3.02
N GLY A 47 6.09 -11.64 -3.84
CA GLY A 47 7.09 -10.60 -4.05
C GLY A 47 7.67 -10.61 -5.46
N LEU A 48 8.07 -9.44 -5.94
CA LEU A 48 8.71 -9.29 -7.24
C LEU A 48 10.14 -9.85 -7.22
N ILE A 49 10.52 -10.48 -8.32
CA ILE A 49 11.89 -10.92 -8.59
C ILE A 49 12.37 -10.10 -9.77
N ASP A 50 13.58 -9.54 -9.65
CA ASP A 50 14.26 -8.83 -10.72
C ASP A 50 13.37 -7.77 -11.39
N VAL A 51 13.40 -6.57 -10.82
CA VAL A 51 12.63 -5.40 -11.29
C VAL A 51 13.30 -4.67 -12.46
N GLU A 52 14.41 -5.21 -12.99
CA GLU A 52 15.07 -4.64 -14.15
C GLU A 52 14.26 -4.85 -15.44
N GLU A 53 14.63 -4.16 -16.50
CA GLU A 53 13.92 -4.10 -17.79
C GLU A 53 13.94 -5.43 -18.56
N THR A 54 13.38 -6.48 -17.97
CA THR A 54 13.13 -7.74 -18.67
C THR A 54 11.76 -7.71 -19.32
N ASP A 55 11.58 -8.41 -20.44
CA ASP A 55 10.32 -8.44 -21.20
C ASP A 55 9.15 -9.01 -20.38
N ASN A 56 9.41 -9.75 -19.30
CA ASN A 56 8.42 -10.43 -18.49
C ASN A 56 8.51 -10.03 -17.02
N LEU A 57 7.38 -10.05 -16.34
CA LEU A 57 7.28 -9.75 -14.91
C LEU A 57 7.45 -11.04 -14.11
N LYS A 58 8.50 -11.11 -13.30
CA LYS A 58 8.81 -12.27 -12.47
C LYS A 58 8.47 -12.00 -11.01
N PHE A 59 7.88 -12.99 -10.36
CA PHE A 59 7.52 -12.90 -8.95
C PHE A 59 7.64 -14.28 -8.29
N TYR A 60 7.62 -14.27 -6.96
CA TYR A 60 7.62 -15.49 -6.16
C TYR A 60 6.44 -15.53 -5.21
N VAL A 61 6.09 -16.73 -4.79
CA VAL A 61 5.18 -17.00 -3.68
C VAL A 61 5.88 -17.97 -2.76
N GLY A 62 5.94 -17.67 -1.47
CA GLY A 62 6.56 -18.55 -0.49
C GLY A 62 6.83 -17.89 0.84
N ASN A 63 7.49 -18.65 1.71
CA ASN A 63 8.00 -18.26 3.01
C ASN A 63 9.33 -18.99 3.26
N ASP A 64 9.76 -19.10 4.51
CA ASP A 64 11.01 -19.81 4.87
C ASP A 64 10.96 -21.32 4.59
N ASP A 65 9.77 -21.91 4.53
CA ASP A 65 9.58 -23.35 4.35
C ASP A 65 9.48 -23.80 2.89
N PHE A 66 8.94 -22.95 2.02
CA PHE A 66 8.78 -23.23 0.59
C PHE A 66 8.76 -21.95 -0.24
N ARG A 67 9.19 -22.05 -1.48
CA ARG A 67 9.16 -20.94 -2.44
C ARG A 67 9.04 -21.46 -3.86
N SER A 68 8.17 -20.83 -4.64
CA SER A 68 8.05 -21.05 -6.08
C SER A 68 8.04 -19.73 -6.83
N GLU A 69 8.62 -19.75 -8.03
CA GLU A 69 8.80 -18.57 -8.87
C GLU A 69 7.89 -18.68 -10.10
N TYR A 70 7.34 -17.56 -10.49
CA TYR A 70 6.36 -17.41 -11.55
C TYR A 70 6.77 -16.29 -12.49
N GLU A 71 6.23 -16.36 -13.69
CA GLU A 71 6.43 -15.36 -14.73
C GLU A 71 5.08 -14.99 -15.34
N LEU A 72 4.77 -13.68 -15.36
CA LEU A 72 3.64 -13.11 -16.09
C LEU A 72 4.12 -12.58 -17.43
N ILE A 73 3.56 -13.12 -18.49
CA ILE A 73 3.82 -12.74 -19.88
C ILE A 73 2.55 -12.09 -20.44
N ILE A 74 2.72 -10.94 -21.10
CA ILE A 74 1.65 -10.21 -21.77
C ILE A 74 2.01 -10.09 -23.24
N ASP A 75 1.13 -10.53 -24.10
CA ASP A 75 1.30 -10.48 -25.56
C ASP A 75 -0.01 -10.13 -26.30
N GLU A 76 -0.01 -10.17 -27.61
CA GLU A 76 -1.19 -9.88 -28.43
C GLU A 76 -2.36 -10.85 -28.20
N LYS A 77 -2.11 -12.03 -27.64
CA LYS A 77 -3.13 -13.04 -27.33
C LYS A 77 -3.74 -12.88 -25.95
N GLY A 78 -3.19 -11.94 -25.15
CA GLY A 78 -3.61 -11.64 -23.80
C GLY A 78 -2.48 -11.80 -22.80
N TRP A 79 -2.74 -12.50 -21.72
CA TRP A 79 -1.74 -12.74 -20.65
C TRP A 79 -1.76 -14.20 -20.20
N LYS A 80 -0.66 -14.63 -19.64
CA LYS A 80 -0.52 -15.93 -19.00
C LYS A 80 0.45 -15.90 -17.85
N ILE A 81 0.22 -16.73 -16.85
CA ILE A 81 1.17 -16.99 -15.76
C ILE A 81 1.65 -18.42 -15.87
N SER A 82 2.95 -18.61 -15.72
CA SER A 82 3.57 -19.92 -15.68
C SER A 82 4.57 -19.99 -14.53
N LYS A 83 4.63 -21.16 -13.88
CA LYS A 83 5.66 -21.44 -12.88
C LYS A 83 6.98 -21.69 -13.58
N THR A 84 8.04 -21.04 -13.12
CA THR A 84 9.40 -21.15 -13.68
C THR A 84 10.32 -21.97 -12.80
N LYS A 85 10.08 -21.98 -11.46
CA LYS A 85 10.94 -22.68 -10.50
C LYS A 85 10.17 -23.05 -9.24
N GLY A 86 10.68 -24.03 -8.49
CA GLY A 86 10.11 -24.47 -7.22
C GLY A 86 9.08 -25.60 -7.34
N GLY A 87 8.54 -26.03 -6.21
CA GLY A 87 7.53 -27.09 -6.12
C GLY A 87 6.13 -26.65 -6.59
N GLU A 88 5.21 -27.59 -6.68
CA GLU A 88 3.79 -27.26 -6.84
C GLU A 88 3.26 -26.69 -5.53
N ILE A 89 2.47 -25.64 -5.65
CA ILE A 89 1.73 -25.03 -4.56
C ILE A 89 0.25 -25.11 -4.92
N ASP A 90 -0.55 -25.61 -4.00
CA ASP A 90 -2.00 -25.62 -4.10
C ASP A 90 -2.57 -24.51 -3.24
N PHE A 91 -3.55 -23.85 -3.79
CA PHE A 91 -4.38 -22.86 -3.12
C PHE A 91 -5.62 -23.56 -2.55
N CYS A 92 -5.78 -23.50 -1.24
CA CYS A 92 -6.84 -24.19 -0.52
C CYS A 92 -7.76 -23.16 0.16
N ILE A 93 -9.04 -23.18 -0.19
CA ILE A 93 -10.08 -22.38 0.44
C ILE A 93 -11.27 -23.28 0.82
N LYS A 94 -11.57 -23.37 2.12
CA LYS A 94 -12.60 -24.30 2.64
C LYS A 94 -12.29 -25.74 2.18
N SER A 95 -13.16 -26.34 1.40
CA SER A 95 -13.00 -27.70 0.84
C SER A 95 -12.46 -27.71 -0.60
N LYS A 96 -12.19 -26.55 -1.19
CA LYS A 96 -11.67 -26.47 -2.56
C LYS A 96 -10.15 -26.40 -2.53
N ARG A 97 -9.55 -27.16 -3.46
CA ARG A 97 -8.11 -27.17 -3.71
C ARG A 97 -7.88 -26.98 -5.19
N ILE A 98 -7.03 -26.03 -5.56
CA ILE A 98 -6.68 -25.69 -6.94
C ILE A 98 -5.19 -25.40 -7.01
N GLY A 99 -4.49 -25.82 -8.04
CA GLY A 99 -3.10 -25.45 -8.24
C GLY A 99 -2.93 -23.93 -8.32
N LEU A 100 -1.94 -23.37 -7.64
CA LEU A 100 -1.75 -21.92 -7.58
C LEU A 100 -1.56 -21.29 -8.96
N THR A 101 -0.89 -21.99 -9.88
CA THR A 101 -0.76 -21.53 -11.27
C THR A 101 -2.12 -21.44 -11.98
N GLU A 102 -3.01 -22.40 -11.73
CA GLU A 102 -4.37 -22.40 -12.29
C GLU A 102 -5.21 -21.30 -11.65
N TYR A 103 -5.11 -21.14 -10.34
CA TYR A 103 -5.76 -20.05 -9.62
C TYR A 103 -5.36 -18.67 -10.20
N PHE A 104 -4.08 -18.44 -10.43
CA PHE A 104 -3.59 -17.17 -11.00
C PHE A 104 -4.00 -16.96 -12.47
N ARG A 105 -4.42 -17.99 -13.21
CA ARG A 105 -4.96 -17.81 -14.57
C ARG A 105 -6.33 -17.15 -14.58
N GLU A 106 -7.10 -17.31 -13.52
CA GLU A 106 -8.41 -16.68 -13.36
C GLU A 106 -8.32 -15.40 -12.51
N ASN A 107 -7.42 -15.40 -11.54
CA ASN A 107 -7.24 -14.36 -10.55
C ASN A 107 -5.79 -13.87 -10.52
N PRO A 108 -5.35 -13.07 -11.50
CA PRO A 108 -3.96 -12.61 -11.55
C PRO A 108 -3.65 -11.64 -10.41
N PRO A 109 -2.42 -11.70 -9.87
CA PRO A 109 -1.97 -10.74 -8.86
C PRO A 109 -1.98 -9.30 -9.40
N GLU A 110 -2.12 -8.33 -8.52
CA GLU A 110 -2.00 -6.92 -8.84
C GLU A 110 -0.55 -6.47 -8.75
N ILE A 111 -0.03 -5.84 -9.80
CA ILE A 111 1.32 -5.28 -9.84
C ILE A 111 1.22 -3.76 -9.87
N LYS A 112 1.92 -3.09 -8.95
CA LYS A 112 1.94 -1.63 -8.82
C LYS A 112 3.25 -1.07 -9.33
N PHE A 113 3.17 0.05 -10.05
CA PHE A 113 4.30 0.73 -10.68
C PHE A 113 4.58 2.07 -9.99
N VAL A 114 5.82 2.55 -10.13
CA VAL A 114 6.31 3.79 -9.49
C VAL A 114 5.54 5.06 -9.88
N ASP A 115 4.84 5.04 -11.02
CA ASP A 115 3.95 6.11 -11.47
C ASP A 115 2.52 5.99 -10.94
N GLN A 116 2.31 5.14 -9.92
CA GLN A 116 1.02 4.82 -9.31
C GLN A 116 0.03 4.10 -10.24
N SER A 117 0.47 3.67 -11.41
CA SER A 117 -0.34 2.79 -12.24
C SER A 117 -0.34 1.37 -11.67
N SER A 118 -1.34 0.58 -12.05
CA SER A 118 -1.41 -0.84 -11.69
C SER A 118 -1.77 -1.73 -12.88
N LEU A 119 -1.42 -3.00 -12.76
CA LEU A 119 -1.65 -4.02 -13.76
C LEU A 119 -2.20 -5.27 -13.09
N GLN A 120 -3.32 -5.77 -13.60
CA GLN A 120 -3.90 -7.05 -13.22
C GLN A 120 -4.21 -7.86 -14.49
N GLY A 121 -3.51 -8.97 -14.69
CA GLY A 121 -3.51 -9.68 -15.97
C GLY A 121 -2.97 -8.79 -17.09
N ASN A 122 -3.83 -8.37 -18.02
CA ASN A 122 -3.54 -7.37 -19.06
C ASN A 122 -4.40 -6.11 -18.93
N ILE A 123 -5.07 -5.94 -17.82
CA ILE A 123 -5.83 -4.71 -17.53
C ILE A 123 -4.87 -3.74 -16.83
N TYR A 124 -4.52 -2.68 -17.52
CA TYR A 124 -3.64 -1.62 -17.02
C TYR A 124 -4.47 -0.40 -16.62
N VAL A 125 -4.28 0.05 -15.41
CA VAL A 125 -4.97 1.21 -14.84
C VAL A 125 -3.95 2.30 -14.60
N THR A 126 -4.12 3.42 -15.29
CA THR A 126 -3.36 4.64 -15.00
C THR A 126 -4.21 5.60 -14.19
N LEU A 127 -3.64 6.17 -13.16
CA LEU A 127 -4.22 7.37 -12.58
C LEU A 127 -4.03 8.49 -13.60
N GLN A 128 -5.10 8.81 -14.33
CA GLN A 128 -5.09 10.01 -15.16
C GLN A 128 -5.10 11.22 -14.21
N ASN A 129 -3.91 11.67 -13.87
CA ASN A 129 -3.73 12.95 -13.19
C ASN A 129 -3.97 14.10 -14.19
N ASN A 130 -5.15 14.09 -14.83
CA ASN A 130 -5.57 15.17 -15.70
C ASN A 130 -6.02 16.43 -14.96
N ASN A 131 -6.07 16.35 -13.64
CA ASN A 131 -6.27 17.50 -12.79
C ASN A 131 -5.02 17.65 -11.93
N ASN A 132 -4.27 18.70 -12.13
CA ASN A 132 -3.47 19.25 -11.07
C ASN A 132 -4.40 19.42 -9.87
N PHE A 133 -4.41 18.45 -8.95
CA PHE A 133 -5.22 18.55 -7.74
C PHE A 133 -4.73 19.81 -7.03
N LYS A 134 -5.52 20.86 -7.12
CA LYS A 134 -5.26 22.08 -6.37
C LYS A 134 -6.20 22.03 -5.18
N PHE A 135 -5.62 22.03 -3.99
CA PHE A 135 -6.40 22.28 -2.80
C PHE A 135 -7.15 23.58 -2.98
N MET A 136 -8.46 23.58 -2.76
CA MET A 136 -9.23 24.81 -2.67
C MET A 136 -8.80 25.54 -1.39
N ASP A 137 -8.77 26.87 -1.43
CA ASP A 137 -8.36 27.68 -0.26
C ASP A 137 -9.10 27.31 1.04
N GLN A 138 -10.35 26.88 0.93
CA GLN A 138 -11.16 26.40 2.06
C GLN A 138 -10.70 25.07 2.66
N GLN A 139 -9.89 24.29 1.94
CA GLN A 139 -9.30 23.04 2.41
C GLN A 139 -7.95 23.27 3.09
N ILE A 140 -7.41 24.50 3.01
CA ILE A 140 -6.13 24.85 3.59
C ILE A 140 -6.37 25.61 4.89
N ILE A 141 -6.09 24.96 6.02
CA ILE A 141 -6.14 25.59 7.34
C ILE A 141 -4.74 26.16 7.63
N LYS A 142 -4.68 27.49 7.78
CA LYS A 142 -3.43 28.18 8.09
C LYS A 142 -3.30 28.37 9.59
N TRP A 143 -2.25 27.81 10.17
CA TRP A 143 -1.85 28.02 11.55
C TRP A 143 -0.69 29.00 11.64
N ALA A 144 -0.59 29.75 12.75
CA ALA A 144 0.54 30.62 13.03
C ALA A 144 1.67 29.79 13.66
N TRP A 145 2.64 29.40 12.88
CA TRP A 145 3.77 28.54 13.28
C TRP A 145 4.86 29.27 14.07
N THR A 146 4.52 30.28 14.85
CA THR A 146 5.48 31.05 15.63
C THR A 146 6.11 30.19 16.72
N GLY A 147 7.43 30.10 16.72
CA GLY A 147 8.20 29.32 17.72
C GLY A 147 8.32 27.84 17.38
N VAL A 148 7.80 27.39 16.24
CA VAL A 148 7.95 26.02 15.77
C VAL A 148 9.17 25.92 14.87
N ASP A 149 9.97 24.89 15.12
CA ASP A 149 11.08 24.50 14.22
C ASP A 149 10.53 23.55 13.16
N ILE A 150 10.32 24.07 11.94
CA ILE A 150 9.78 23.30 10.82
C ILE A 150 10.70 22.16 10.33
N HIS A 151 11.92 22.04 10.86
CA HIS A 151 12.83 20.94 10.60
C HIS A 151 12.66 19.78 11.59
N LYS A 152 11.84 19.96 12.63
CA LYS A 152 11.52 18.96 13.64
C LYS A 152 10.10 18.46 13.47
N GLU A 153 9.95 17.28 12.90
CA GLU A 153 8.65 16.65 12.67
C GLU A 153 8.04 16.16 13.98
N SER A 154 8.69 15.18 14.60
CA SER A 154 8.23 14.50 15.82
C SER A 154 8.57 15.27 17.09
N GLN A 155 7.68 15.16 18.09
CA GLN A 155 7.98 15.62 19.45
C GLN A 155 8.85 14.64 20.24
N GLY A 156 8.92 13.39 19.81
CA GLY A 156 9.65 12.31 20.47
C GLY A 156 9.20 12.05 21.92
N ILE A 157 9.89 11.14 22.59
CA ILE A 157 9.61 10.78 23.99
C ILE A 157 9.76 11.98 24.94
N SER A 158 10.69 12.89 24.65
CA SER A 158 10.94 14.09 25.45
C SER A 158 9.90 15.20 25.29
N LYS A 159 8.95 15.03 24.38
CA LYS A 159 7.91 16.01 24.02
C LYS A 159 8.51 17.37 23.67
N ASP A 160 9.36 17.40 22.63
CA ASP A 160 9.96 18.63 22.14
C ASP A 160 8.91 19.66 21.75
N THR A 161 8.78 20.70 22.56
CA THR A 161 7.69 21.69 22.47
C THR A 161 7.75 22.59 21.25
N ASN A 162 8.86 22.59 20.52
CA ASN A 162 9.01 23.36 19.28
C ASN A 162 8.90 22.49 18.03
N SER A 163 8.50 21.22 18.15
CA SER A 163 8.26 20.34 17.01
C SER A 163 6.92 20.63 16.32
N ILE A 164 6.80 20.23 15.05
CA ILE A 164 5.57 20.33 14.26
C ILE A 164 4.45 19.55 14.92
N GLN A 165 4.72 18.30 15.30
CA GLN A 165 3.73 17.41 15.93
C GLN A 165 3.23 17.94 17.26
N TYR A 166 4.12 18.40 18.15
CA TYR A 166 3.71 19.01 19.42
C TYR A 166 2.77 20.21 19.19
N PHE A 167 3.16 21.11 18.27
CA PHE A 167 2.33 22.26 17.94
C PHE A 167 0.97 21.86 17.37
N ALA A 168 0.93 20.86 16.47
CA ALA A 168 -0.32 20.34 15.91
C ALA A 168 -1.23 19.80 17.02
N ILE A 169 -0.72 18.97 17.94
CA ILE A 169 -1.47 18.49 19.11
C ILE A 169 -2.05 19.67 19.92
N GLN A 170 -1.25 20.72 20.17
CA GLN A 170 -1.74 21.90 20.90
C GLN A 170 -2.86 22.66 20.16
N GLN A 171 -2.90 22.62 18.82
CA GLN A 171 -4.03 23.20 18.06
C GLN A 171 -5.25 22.28 18.13
N LEU A 172 -5.07 20.97 18.08
CA LEU A 172 -6.16 20.00 18.16
C LEU A 172 -6.81 19.98 19.53
N LEU A 173 -6.04 20.14 20.61
CA LEU A 173 -6.58 20.28 21.98
C LEU A 173 -7.52 21.47 22.20
N LYS A 174 -7.52 22.44 21.28
CA LYS A 174 -8.48 23.58 21.30
C LYS A 174 -9.79 23.25 20.59
N LYS A 175 -9.84 22.12 19.89
CA LYS A 175 -11.03 21.63 19.19
C LYS A 175 -11.79 20.65 20.08
N ASP A 176 -13.02 20.37 19.70
CA ASP A 176 -13.93 19.48 20.43
C ASP A 176 -13.75 18.01 20.02
N TYR A 177 -12.56 17.44 20.27
CA TYR A 177 -12.30 16.00 20.16
C TYR A 177 -12.40 15.33 21.53
N ASP A 178 -12.90 14.10 21.55
CA ASP A 178 -13.00 13.32 22.78
C ASP A 178 -11.66 12.65 23.12
N VAL A 179 -10.89 12.25 22.09
CA VAL A 179 -9.57 11.68 22.25
C VAL A 179 -8.63 12.26 21.20
N ILE A 180 -7.41 12.59 21.62
CA ILE A 180 -6.29 12.89 20.73
C ILE A 180 -5.15 11.93 21.12
N PHE A 181 -4.78 11.08 20.20
CA PHE A 181 -3.78 10.03 20.39
C PHE A 181 -2.50 10.38 19.62
N ASP A 182 -1.37 10.35 20.30
CA ASP A 182 -0.03 10.47 19.74
C ASP A 182 0.44 9.06 19.33
N ASP A 183 0.45 8.78 18.04
CA ASP A 183 0.75 7.47 17.46
C ASP A 183 2.15 7.41 16.81
N ASP A 184 2.99 8.38 17.10
CA ASP A 184 4.35 8.54 16.56
C ASP A 184 5.28 7.42 17.07
N ALA A 185 5.12 6.21 16.52
CA ALA A 185 5.92 5.04 16.83
C ALA A 185 6.02 4.08 15.64
N SER A 186 6.81 3.02 15.79
CA SER A 186 6.92 1.98 14.76
C SER A 186 5.57 1.30 14.53
N GLY A 187 5.09 1.33 13.29
CA GLY A 187 3.78 0.77 12.91
C GLY A 187 2.62 1.76 13.00
N GLU A 188 2.91 3.05 13.10
CA GLU A 188 1.93 4.14 13.14
C GLU A 188 0.98 4.12 11.92
N ILE A 189 -0.29 4.46 12.16
CA ILE A 189 -1.26 4.76 11.10
C ILE A 189 -1.13 6.22 10.68
N ALA A 190 -0.85 7.11 11.66
CA ALA A 190 -0.62 8.53 11.46
C ALA A 190 0.15 9.08 12.66
N ASP A 191 0.83 10.22 12.51
CA ASP A 191 1.55 10.84 13.63
C ASP A 191 0.60 11.26 14.76
N ILE A 192 -0.65 11.64 14.45
CA ILE A 192 -1.68 11.96 15.43
C ILE A 192 -3.02 11.44 14.94
N VAL A 193 -3.78 10.81 15.83
CA VAL A 193 -5.16 10.38 15.59
C VAL A 193 -6.08 11.17 16.50
N ALA A 194 -7.05 11.88 15.94
CA ALA A 194 -8.09 12.59 16.71
C ALA A 194 -9.44 11.89 16.50
N ILE A 195 -10.17 11.68 17.58
CA ILE A 195 -11.42 10.93 17.60
C ILE A 195 -12.52 11.80 18.17
N LYS A 196 -13.66 11.79 17.50
CA LYS A 196 -14.89 12.45 17.94
C LYS A 196 -16.05 11.46 17.91
N GLU A 197 -16.69 11.23 19.04
CA GLU A 197 -17.93 10.48 19.12
C GLU A 197 -19.12 11.39 18.75
N MET A 198 -19.95 10.87 17.86
CA MET A 198 -21.20 11.50 17.44
C MET A 198 -22.36 10.59 17.83
N GLU A 199 -23.60 11.08 17.75
CA GLU A 199 -24.78 10.34 18.22
C GLU A 199 -24.91 8.92 17.63
N ASN A 200 -24.53 8.71 16.37
CA ASN A 200 -24.65 7.42 15.67
C ASN A 200 -23.36 6.97 14.94
N GLU A 201 -22.25 7.68 15.10
CA GLU A 201 -21.01 7.40 14.39
C GLU A 201 -19.80 7.87 15.18
N VAL A 202 -18.63 7.36 14.86
CA VAL A 202 -17.34 7.80 15.40
C VAL A 202 -16.51 8.34 14.25
N HIS A 203 -16.08 9.59 14.37
CA HIS A 203 -15.22 10.25 13.39
C HIS A 203 -13.77 10.10 13.81
N PHE A 204 -12.94 9.67 12.85
CA PHE A 204 -11.48 9.60 12.98
C PHE A 204 -10.86 10.61 12.03
N GLU A 205 -9.95 11.42 12.54
CA GLU A 205 -9.11 12.30 11.72
C GLU A 205 -7.65 11.91 11.91
N PHE A 206 -6.95 11.71 10.80
CA PHE A 206 -5.54 11.32 10.75
C PHE A 206 -4.70 12.52 10.33
N TYR A 207 -3.68 12.83 11.11
CA TYR A 207 -2.78 13.94 10.86
C TYR A 207 -1.37 13.43 10.65
N HIS A 208 -0.82 13.74 9.47
CA HIS A 208 0.57 13.46 9.14
C HIS A 208 1.38 14.73 9.22
N CYS A 209 2.35 14.75 10.10
CA CYS A 209 3.29 15.84 10.26
C CYS A 209 4.46 15.63 9.28
N LYS A 210 4.85 16.68 8.55
CA LYS A 210 5.99 16.60 7.64
C LYS A 210 6.90 17.79 7.82
N TYR A 211 8.20 17.51 8.01
CA TYR A 211 9.20 18.55 8.12
C TYR A 211 9.57 19.15 6.75
N ALA A 212 10.09 20.37 6.75
CA ALA A 212 10.59 21.03 5.55
C ALA A 212 12.11 21.09 5.56
N HIS A 213 12.75 20.72 4.43
CA HIS A 213 14.21 20.84 4.30
C HIS A 213 14.71 22.29 4.10
N GLY A 214 13.85 23.17 3.65
CA GLY A 214 14.15 24.59 3.38
C GLY A 214 13.36 25.52 4.29
N ASN A 215 13.70 26.81 4.23
CA ASN A 215 13.03 27.85 5.02
C ASN A 215 11.57 28.13 4.56
N ASN A 216 11.16 27.56 3.45
CA ASN A 216 9.80 27.67 2.93
C ASN A 216 9.11 26.31 2.96
N PRO A 217 7.80 26.23 3.24
CA PRO A 217 7.03 25.02 3.10
C PRO A 217 7.16 24.53 1.66
N GLY A 218 7.72 23.36 1.52
CA GLY A 218 8.32 22.92 0.29
C GLY A 218 7.50 22.05 -0.62
N GLY A 219 8.16 21.55 -1.64
CA GLY A 219 7.65 20.73 -2.73
C GLY A 219 7.24 19.31 -2.37
N ARG A 220 7.12 18.92 -1.10
CA ARG A 220 6.68 17.57 -0.71
C ARG A 220 5.18 17.32 -0.78
N LEU A 221 4.37 18.37 -1.01
CA LEU A 221 2.95 18.20 -1.37
C LEU A 221 2.77 17.51 -2.74
N SER A 222 3.84 17.39 -3.53
CA SER A 222 3.83 16.62 -4.78
C SER A 222 4.13 15.13 -4.58
N ASP A 223 4.54 14.74 -3.36
CA ASP A 223 4.94 13.35 -3.03
C ASP A 223 3.85 12.61 -2.22
N LEU A 224 2.71 13.27 -2.00
CA LEU A 224 1.47 12.70 -1.41
C LEU A 224 0.52 12.28 -2.58
#